data_cf973dc1487e477a957896ffe6f1bee1
#
_entry.id   cf973dc1487e477a957896ffe6f1bee1
#
_cell.length_a   1.000
_cell.length_b   1.000
_cell.length_c   1.000
_cell.angle_alpha   90.00
_cell.angle_beta   90.00
_cell.angle_gamma   90.00
#
_symmetry.space_group_name_H-M   'P 1'
#
loop_
_entity.id
_entity.type
_entity.pdbx_description
1 polymer ?
#
loop_
_entity_poly.entity_id
_entity_poly.type
_entity_poly.pdbx_seq_one_letter_code
_entity_poly.pdbx_strand_id
1 'polypeptide(L)'
;NSGNAIFKATPKKVEDIEKEIEKTLKATFGFPIPTCVRDVAQIQDLYESNPFEGIEVTKETRLYISFLKEQRTAVLALPWISLDKSYQILEARDTSIISVLDLAIAQTPKAMGILEATYGKNITTRNWKTIERIIKKL
;
A
#
# COMPACT_ATOMS: atom_id res chain seq x y z
N ASN A 1 2.26 16.42 1.22
CA ASN A 1 2.39 15.93 -0.13
C ASN A 1 2.93 14.49 -0.10
N SER A 2 2.06 13.55 -0.38
CA SER A 2 2.37 12.11 -0.26
C SER A 2 2.73 11.46 -1.58
N GLY A 3 2.91 12.22 -2.67
CA GLY A 3 3.29 11.69 -3.97
C GLY A 3 2.22 10.84 -4.65
N ASN A 4 0.95 11.21 -4.52
CA ASN A 4 -0.16 10.53 -5.17
C ASN A 4 -0.73 11.41 -6.28
N ALA A 5 -1.13 10.80 -7.38
CA ALA A 5 -1.74 11.49 -8.50
C ALA A 5 -2.93 10.70 -9.06
N ILE A 6 -3.97 11.42 -9.44
CA ILE A 6 -5.16 10.86 -10.09
C ILE A 6 -5.19 11.42 -11.51
N PHE A 7 -5.34 10.56 -12.50
CA PHE A 7 -5.33 10.99 -13.90
C PHE A 7 -6.20 10.05 -14.76
N LYS A 8 -6.53 10.54 -15.95
CA LYS A 8 -7.19 9.74 -16.97
C LYS A 8 -6.15 9.32 -17.99
N ALA A 9 -6.21 8.06 -18.41
CA ALA A 9 -5.33 7.53 -19.45
C ALA A 9 -6.16 6.85 -20.54
N THR A 10 -5.58 6.77 -21.74
CA THR A 10 -6.15 5.91 -22.79
C THR A 10 -6.10 4.47 -22.30
N PRO A 11 -7.05 3.60 -22.72
CA PRO A 11 -7.06 2.19 -22.29
C PRO A 11 -5.74 1.50 -22.60
N LYS A 12 -5.00 1.16 -21.53
CA LYS A 12 -3.73 0.44 -21.56
C LYS A 12 -3.66 -0.46 -20.33
N LYS A 13 -2.80 -1.47 -20.39
CA LYS A 13 -2.50 -2.28 -19.22
C LYS A 13 -1.81 -1.42 -18.16
N VAL A 14 -2.14 -1.66 -16.89
CA VAL A 14 -1.55 -0.94 -15.76
C VAL A 14 -0.03 -1.02 -15.79
N GLU A 15 0.55 -2.18 -16.12
CA GLU A 15 2.00 -2.39 -16.21
C GLU A 15 2.65 -1.48 -17.26
N ASP A 16 1.98 -1.25 -18.38
CA ASP A 16 2.48 -0.39 -19.45
C ASP A 16 2.45 1.08 -19.02
N ILE A 17 1.40 1.48 -18.31
CA ILE A 17 1.29 2.83 -17.74
C ILE A 17 2.39 3.06 -16.72
N GLU A 18 2.65 2.11 -15.84
CA GLU A 18 3.74 2.19 -14.86
C GLU A 18 5.10 2.39 -15.53
N LYS A 19 5.41 1.59 -16.54
CA LYS A 19 6.67 1.69 -17.28
C LYS A 19 6.83 3.04 -17.95
N GLU A 20 5.78 3.55 -18.56
CA GLU A 20 5.78 4.82 -19.25
C GLU A 20 6.02 5.99 -18.27
N ILE A 21 5.36 5.97 -17.13
CA ILE A 21 5.54 6.97 -16.07
C ILE A 21 6.96 6.89 -15.51
N GLU A 22 7.45 5.70 -15.17
CA GLU A 22 8.80 5.52 -14.64
C GLU A 22 9.86 5.99 -15.62
N LYS A 23 9.70 5.73 -16.91
CA LYS A 23 10.59 6.21 -17.97
C LYS A 23 10.63 7.73 -18.01
N THR A 24 9.48 8.37 -17.97
CA THR A 24 9.38 9.84 -18.01
C THR A 24 9.99 10.46 -16.76
N LEU A 25 9.73 9.91 -15.59
CA LEU A 25 10.27 10.40 -14.32
C LEU A 25 11.79 10.26 -14.29
N LYS A 26 12.33 9.15 -14.76
CA LYS A 26 13.77 8.94 -14.83
C LYS A 26 14.44 9.94 -15.80
N ALA A 27 13.82 10.18 -16.94
CA ALA A 27 14.33 11.17 -17.91
C ALA A 27 14.31 12.59 -17.33
N THR A 28 13.27 12.92 -16.55
CA THR A 28 13.11 14.26 -15.97
C THR A 28 14.02 14.50 -14.77
N PHE A 29 14.14 13.54 -13.86
CA PHE A 29 14.85 13.70 -12.59
C PHE A 29 16.24 13.08 -12.55
N GLY A 30 16.60 12.26 -13.54
CA GLY A 30 17.93 11.67 -13.67
C GLY A 30 18.19 10.45 -12.79
N PHE A 31 17.19 9.92 -12.10
CA PHE A 31 17.29 8.72 -11.30
C PHE A 31 15.97 7.94 -11.32
N PRO A 32 16.00 6.62 -11.06
CA PRO A 32 14.77 5.80 -11.06
C PRO A 32 13.82 6.20 -9.93
N ILE A 33 12.55 6.37 -10.28
CA ILE A 33 11.48 6.60 -9.29
C ILE A 33 10.43 5.50 -9.48
N PRO A 34 10.44 4.45 -8.65
CA PRO A 34 9.44 3.38 -8.74
C PRO A 34 8.03 3.92 -8.58
N THR A 35 7.14 3.49 -9.46
CA THR A 35 5.76 3.97 -9.50
C THR A 35 4.80 2.78 -9.42
N CYS A 36 3.74 2.94 -8.65
CA CYS A 36 2.70 1.94 -8.50
C CYS A 36 1.38 2.51 -9.02
N VAL A 37 0.81 1.89 -10.04
CA VAL A 37 -0.44 2.34 -10.67
C VAL A 37 -1.56 1.36 -10.35
N ARG A 38 -2.73 1.90 -10.07
CA ARG A 38 -3.95 1.11 -9.82
C ARG A 38 -5.15 1.75 -10.52
N ASP A 39 -6.05 0.93 -11.00
CA ASP A 39 -7.34 1.39 -11.49
C ASP A 39 -8.15 1.98 -10.35
N VAL A 40 -8.89 3.05 -10.64
CA VAL A 40 -9.81 3.67 -9.69
C VAL A 40 -10.79 2.65 -9.11
N ALA A 41 -11.31 1.75 -9.94
CA ALA A 41 -12.22 0.70 -9.49
C ALA A 41 -11.62 -0.19 -8.40
N GLN A 42 -10.35 -0.55 -8.51
CA GLN A 42 -9.65 -1.34 -7.49
C GLN A 42 -9.57 -0.62 -6.15
N ILE A 43 -9.30 0.67 -6.18
CA ILE A 43 -9.21 1.49 -4.96
C ILE A 43 -10.60 1.67 -4.35
N GLN A 44 -11.63 1.89 -5.17
CA GLN A 44 -13.02 2.00 -4.70
C GLN A 44 -13.49 0.70 -4.06
N ASP A 45 -13.22 -0.45 -4.67
CA ASP A 45 -13.58 -1.76 -4.14
C ASP A 45 -12.88 -2.01 -2.80
N LEU A 46 -11.59 -1.67 -2.71
CA LEU A 46 -10.84 -1.78 -1.48
C LEU A 46 -11.45 -0.93 -0.36
N TYR A 47 -11.79 0.30 -0.66
CA TYR A 47 -12.40 1.23 0.29
C TYR A 47 -13.76 0.71 0.77
N GLU A 48 -14.61 0.29 -0.15
CA GLU A 48 -15.97 -0.19 0.14
C GLU A 48 -15.98 -1.51 0.91
N SER A 49 -14.92 -2.31 0.77
CA SER A 49 -14.79 -3.58 1.48
C SER A 49 -14.60 -3.43 2.98
N ASN A 50 -14.33 -2.20 3.46
CA ASN A 50 -14.11 -1.89 4.88
C ASN A 50 -13.07 -2.84 5.51
N PRO A 51 -11.82 -2.84 5.02
CA PRO A 51 -10.83 -3.87 5.37
C PRO A 51 -10.36 -3.82 6.82
N PHE A 52 -10.63 -2.73 7.53
CA PHE A 52 -10.25 -2.56 8.94
C PHE A 52 -11.45 -2.73 9.89
N GLU A 53 -12.53 -3.32 9.41
CA GLU A 53 -13.70 -3.61 10.26
C GLU A 53 -13.29 -4.45 11.46
N GLY A 54 -13.78 -4.07 12.64
CA GLY A 54 -13.46 -4.76 13.88
C GLY A 54 -12.14 -4.37 14.52
N ILE A 55 -11.36 -3.51 13.88
CA ILE A 55 -10.10 -3.01 14.46
C ILE A 55 -10.39 -1.80 15.34
N GLU A 56 -9.95 -1.86 16.61
CA GLU A 56 -10.03 -0.72 17.52
C GLU A 56 -8.98 0.32 17.12
N VAL A 57 -9.43 1.54 16.81
CA VAL A 57 -8.56 2.63 16.37
C VAL A 57 -8.40 3.64 17.49
N THR A 58 -7.15 3.83 17.93
CA THR A 58 -6.78 4.84 18.93
C THR A 58 -5.82 5.84 18.29
N LYS A 59 -5.33 6.82 19.06
CA LYS A 59 -4.29 7.75 18.62
C LYS A 59 -3.01 7.05 18.19
N GLU A 60 -2.74 5.88 18.76
CA GLU A 60 -1.52 5.11 18.52
C GLU A 60 -1.69 4.12 17.37
N THR A 61 -2.88 3.95 16.84
CA THR A 61 -3.16 3.00 15.77
C THR A 61 -2.83 3.60 14.40
N ARG A 62 -2.07 2.85 13.59
CA ARG A 62 -1.81 3.21 12.19
C ARG A 62 -2.39 2.13 11.29
N LEU A 63 -3.25 2.54 10.37
CA LEU A 63 -3.88 1.65 9.40
C LEU A 63 -3.17 1.84 8.06
N TYR A 64 -2.61 0.77 7.51
CA TYR A 64 -1.82 0.83 6.29
C TYR A 64 -2.40 -0.01 5.17
N ILE A 65 -2.33 0.53 3.97
CA ILE A 65 -2.48 -0.22 2.73
C ILE A 65 -1.13 -0.18 2.02
N SER A 66 -0.60 -1.35 1.71
CA SER A 66 0.66 -1.47 0.98
C SER A 66 0.40 -2.06 -0.39
N PHE A 67 0.89 -1.41 -1.43
CA PHE A 67 0.71 -1.83 -2.81
C PHE A 67 1.99 -2.46 -3.32
N LEU A 68 1.87 -3.67 -3.87
CA LEU A 68 2.99 -4.37 -4.50
C LEU A 68 2.99 -4.06 -6.00
N LYS A 69 4.15 -3.87 -6.58
CA LYS A 69 4.28 -3.74 -8.04
C LYS A 69 3.98 -5.07 -8.72
N GLU A 70 4.39 -6.17 -8.09
CA GLU A 70 4.19 -7.51 -8.60
C GLU A 70 3.53 -8.38 -7.55
N GLN A 71 2.63 -9.25 -7.97
CA GLN A 71 2.04 -10.21 -7.06
C GLN A 71 3.13 -11.18 -6.56
N ARG A 72 3.23 -11.31 -5.25
CA ARG A 72 4.14 -12.27 -4.62
C ARG A 72 3.38 -13.16 -3.66
N THR A 73 3.68 -14.45 -3.74
CA THR A 73 3.19 -15.39 -2.76
C THR A 73 4.13 -15.35 -1.56
N ALA A 74 3.66 -14.82 -0.45
CA ALA A 74 4.42 -14.83 0.79
C ALA A 74 4.15 -16.13 1.54
N VAL A 75 5.22 -16.69 2.15
CA VAL A 75 5.11 -17.89 2.99
C VAL A 75 4.73 -17.43 4.41
N LEU A 76 3.64 -16.70 4.53
CA LEU A 76 3.17 -16.16 5.79
C LEU A 76 1.68 -16.44 5.93
N ALA A 77 1.32 -17.19 6.97
CA ALA A 77 -0.10 -17.44 7.27
C ALA A 77 -0.76 -16.16 7.78
N LEU A 78 -1.87 -15.78 7.15
CA LEU A 78 -2.62 -14.58 7.52
C LEU A 78 -3.95 -14.96 8.19
N PRO A 79 -4.41 -14.17 9.15
CA PRO A 79 -3.75 -12.99 9.72
C PRO A 79 -2.51 -13.34 10.53
N TRP A 80 -1.52 -12.47 10.48
CA TRP A 80 -0.25 -12.64 11.17
C TRP A 80 -0.02 -11.51 12.17
N ILE A 81 0.56 -11.81 13.32
CA ILE A 81 0.90 -10.81 14.32
C ILE A 81 2.35 -11.00 14.76
N SER A 82 3.07 -9.88 14.94
CA SER A 82 4.45 -9.91 15.42
C SER A 82 4.54 -10.40 16.88
N LEU A 83 5.72 -10.87 17.28
CA LEU A 83 5.95 -11.42 18.63
C LEU A 83 5.61 -10.40 19.73
N ASP A 84 5.96 -9.14 19.53
CA ASP A 84 5.66 -8.06 20.48
C ASP A 84 4.22 -7.52 20.34
N LYS A 85 3.44 -8.07 19.42
CA LYS A 85 2.06 -7.69 19.11
C LYS A 85 1.90 -6.26 18.60
N SER A 86 2.98 -5.64 18.14
CA SER A 86 2.92 -4.26 17.61
C SER A 86 2.36 -4.18 16.21
N TYR A 87 2.55 -5.20 15.39
CA TYR A 87 2.23 -5.16 13.98
C TYR A 87 1.45 -6.40 13.55
N GLN A 88 0.37 -6.16 12.83
CA GLN A 88 -0.48 -7.22 12.27
C GLN A 88 -0.62 -7.04 10.78
N ILE A 89 -0.46 -8.12 10.04
CA ILE A 89 -0.84 -8.19 8.64
C ILE A 89 -2.16 -8.94 8.59
N LEU A 90 -3.23 -8.23 8.27
CA LEU A 90 -4.59 -8.78 8.33
C LEU A 90 -4.93 -9.63 7.11
N GLU A 91 -4.56 -9.14 5.94
CA GLU A 91 -5.02 -9.71 4.68
C GLU A 91 -4.10 -9.32 3.53
N ALA A 92 -4.01 -10.19 2.54
CA ALA A 92 -3.38 -9.91 1.26
C ALA A 92 -4.44 -10.14 0.17
N ARG A 93 -4.74 -9.09 -0.61
CA ARG A 93 -5.71 -9.14 -1.72
C ARG A 93 -4.98 -8.75 -3.00
N ASP A 94 -4.83 -9.68 -3.93
CA ASP A 94 -4.10 -9.43 -5.16
C ASP A 94 -2.74 -8.80 -4.87
N THR A 95 -2.56 -7.53 -5.17
CA THR A 95 -1.33 -6.78 -4.92
C THR A 95 -1.46 -5.77 -3.79
N SER A 96 -2.48 -5.89 -2.94
CA SER A 96 -2.71 -5.00 -1.79
C SER A 96 -2.56 -5.75 -0.48
N ILE A 97 -1.79 -5.19 0.44
CA ILE A 97 -1.57 -5.74 1.78
C ILE A 97 -2.21 -4.81 2.80
N ILE A 98 -3.03 -5.37 3.67
CA ILE A 98 -3.77 -4.63 4.70
C ILE A 98 -3.13 -4.93 6.04
N SER A 99 -2.65 -3.88 6.74
CA SER A 99 -1.91 -4.05 7.98
C SER A 99 -2.20 -2.95 9.00
N VAL A 100 -1.89 -3.24 10.26
CA VAL A 100 -2.14 -2.35 11.40
C VAL A 100 -0.91 -2.32 12.30
N LEU A 101 -0.48 -1.12 12.67
CA LEU A 101 0.63 -0.91 13.59
C LEU A 101 0.15 -0.19 14.85
N ASP A 102 0.63 -0.66 16.00
CA ASP A 102 0.42 0.01 17.28
C ASP A 102 1.69 0.78 17.65
N LEU A 103 1.62 2.12 17.52
CA LEU A 103 2.75 3.00 17.84
C LEU A 103 3.08 3.04 19.33
N ALA A 104 2.20 2.57 20.20
CA ALA A 104 2.51 2.45 21.63
C ALA A 104 3.60 1.41 21.90
N ILE A 105 3.79 0.45 20.98
CA ILE A 105 4.74 -0.66 21.15
C ILE A 105 5.94 -0.51 20.23
N ALA A 106 5.74 -0.14 18.96
CA ALA A 106 6.82 -0.05 17.98
C ALA A 106 6.59 1.10 17.00
N GLN A 107 7.64 1.49 16.28
CA GLN A 107 7.60 2.59 15.32
C GLN A 107 7.44 2.08 13.89
N THR A 108 7.04 2.99 13.00
CA THR A 108 6.80 2.70 11.57
C THR A 108 7.94 1.95 10.88
N PRO A 109 9.23 2.27 11.09
CA PRO A 109 10.31 1.53 10.43
C PRO A 109 10.31 0.03 10.69
N LYS A 110 9.86 -0.41 11.84
CA LYS A 110 9.74 -1.84 12.15
C LYS A 110 8.70 -2.51 11.25
N ALA A 111 7.54 -1.91 11.10
CA ALA A 111 6.48 -2.42 10.22
C ALA A 111 6.95 -2.47 8.76
N MET A 112 7.60 -1.40 8.29
CA MET A 112 8.12 -1.34 6.92
C MET A 112 9.19 -2.40 6.68
N GLY A 113 10.05 -2.65 7.66
CA GLY A 113 11.06 -3.71 7.59
C GLY A 113 10.44 -5.11 7.46
N ILE A 114 9.40 -5.38 8.21
CA ILE A 114 8.66 -6.66 8.13
C ILE A 114 8.01 -6.83 6.74
N LEU A 115 7.38 -5.78 6.22
CA LEU A 115 6.77 -5.81 4.90
C LEU A 115 7.81 -6.07 3.80
N GLU A 116 8.95 -5.39 3.85
CA GLU A 116 10.02 -5.60 2.87
C GLU A 116 10.60 -7.01 2.95
N ALA A 117 10.82 -7.52 4.16
CA ALA A 117 11.33 -8.88 4.36
C ALA A 117 10.36 -9.93 3.83
N THR A 118 9.06 -9.68 3.95
CA THR A 118 8.01 -10.63 3.57
C THR A 118 7.65 -10.53 2.08
N TYR A 119 7.48 -9.31 1.58
CA TYR A 119 6.94 -9.05 0.25
C TYR A 119 7.90 -8.41 -0.74
N GLY A 120 9.12 -8.08 -0.31
CA GLY A 120 10.13 -7.45 -1.16
C GLY A 120 10.12 -5.94 -1.08
N LYS A 121 11.09 -5.32 -1.75
CA LYS A 121 11.32 -3.86 -1.66
C LYS A 121 10.43 -3.03 -2.59
N ASN A 122 9.84 -3.65 -3.61
CA ASN A 122 8.97 -2.94 -4.56
C ASN A 122 7.56 -2.80 -4.00
N ILE A 123 7.47 -2.06 -2.91
CA ILE A 123 6.24 -1.88 -2.16
C ILE A 123 6.04 -0.40 -1.83
N THR A 124 4.82 0.06 -1.95
CA THR A 124 4.43 1.43 -1.64
C THR A 124 3.36 1.39 -0.55
N THR A 125 3.62 2.01 0.60
CA THR A 125 2.69 2.00 1.72
C THR A 125 2.06 3.37 1.92
N ARG A 126 0.74 3.37 2.12
CA ARG A 126 -0.05 4.57 2.40
C ARG A 126 -0.91 4.39 3.63
N ASN A 127 -1.10 5.46 4.39
CA ASN A 127 -2.07 5.48 5.48
C ASN A 127 -3.49 5.38 4.93
N TRP A 128 -4.38 4.75 5.67
CA TRP A 128 -5.79 4.65 5.28
C TRP A 128 -6.43 6.01 5.03
N LYS A 129 -6.04 7.03 5.79
CA LYS A 129 -6.51 8.40 5.57
C LYS A 129 -6.17 8.93 4.18
N THR A 130 -5.03 8.53 3.63
CA THR A 130 -4.66 8.87 2.24
C THR A 130 -5.61 8.24 1.25
N ILE A 131 -5.98 6.98 1.47
CA ILE A 131 -6.97 6.28 0.62
C ILE A 131 -8.33 6.99 0.69
N GLU A 132 -8.77 7.38 1.89
CA GLU A 132 -10.01 8.14 2.08
C GLU A 132 -9.99 9.47 1.31
N ARG A 133 -8.86 10.18 1.33
CA ARG A 133 -8.70 11.44 0.58
C ARG A 133 -8.77 11.23 -0.92
N ILE A 134 -8.16 10.15 -1.42
CA ILE A 134 -8.21 9.79 -2.84
C ILE A 134 -9.66 9.53 -3.24
N ILE A 135 -10.39 8.75 -2.46
CA ILE A 135 -11.79 8.43 -2.72
C ILE A 135 -12.66 9.69 -2.81
N LYS A 136 -12.42 10.68 -1.96
CA LYS A 136 -13.16 11.94 -1.97
C LYS A 136 -12.93 12.78 -3.22
N LYS A 137 -11.86 12.53 -3.96
CA LYS A 137 -11.50 13.27 -5.19
C LYS A 137 -11.96 12.58 -6.47
N LEU A 138 -12.53 11.41 -6.36
CA LEU A 138 -12.97 10.62 -7.52
C LEU A 138 -14.35 11.03 -8.05
#